data_3c14d46c8232e47403d11c6043c03d18
#
_entry.id   3c14d46c8232e47403d11c6043c03d18
#
_cell.length_a   1.000
_cell.length_b   1.000
_cell.length_c   1.000
_cell.angle_alpha   90.00
_cell.angle_beta   90.00
_cell.angle_gamma   90.00
#
_symmetry.space_group_name_H-M   'P 1'
#
loop_
_entity.id
_entity.type
_entity.pdbx_description
1 polymer ?
#
loop_
_entity_poly.entity_id
_entity_poly.type
_entity_poly.pdbx_seq_one_letter_code
_entity_poly.pdbx_strand_id
1 'polypeptide(L)'
;MGQMLSDRQTVGIGATIDNILAGKFSEFLQEDSKVSIAVTSELDSLFVSVIIGNELLIDGQEVGDTNATPRNPEDVLVQGFGQKGDRVIVKLRNGNAATNDSRAVIFIEPV
;
A
#
# COMPACT_ATOMS: atom_id res chain seq x y z
N MET A 1 -14.75 4.69 14.08
CA MET A 1 -15.19 4.53 12.70
C MET A 1 -13.97 4.36 11.80
N GLY A 2 -13.95 3.34 10.95
CA GLY A 2 -12.84 3.07 10.05
C GLY A 2 -12.80 3.98 8.84
N GLN A 3 -11.63 4.09 8.25
CA GLN A 3 -11.40 4.77 6.99
C GLN A 3 -10.95 3.78 5.92
N MET A 4 -11.39 3.98 4.69
CA MET A 4 -10.91 3.24 3.55
C MET A 4 -10.40 4.24 2.50
N LEU A 5 -9.19 4.03 2.03
CA LEU A 5 -8.59 4.83 0.98
C LEU A 5 -8.27 3.93 -0.19
N SER A 6 -8.77 4.29 -1.37
CA SER A 6 -8.41 3.64 -2.63
C SER A 6 -7.46 4.54 -3.40
N ASP A 7 -6.43 3.93 -3.98
CA ASP A 7 -5.43 4.65 -4.76
C ASP A 7 -5.07 3.85 -6.01
N ARG A 8 -4.83 4.58 -7.09
CA ARG A 8 -4.37 4.00 -8.35
C ARG A 8 -3.13 4.75 -8.80
N GLN A 9 -2.07 4.01 -9.10
CA GLN A 9 -0.79 4.57 -9.52
C GLN A 9 -0.36 3.94 -10.83
N THR A 10 0.21 4.75 -11.71
CA THR A 10 0.92 4.27 -12.88
C THR A 10 2.40 4.35 -12.59
N VAL A 11 3.05 3.20 -12.56
CA VAL A 11 4.48 3.12 -12.22
C VAL A 11 5.27 2.91 -13.51
N GLY A 12 6.12 3.86 -13.84
CA GLY A 12 6.95 3.80 -15.04
C GLY A 12 7.94 2.64 -15.03
N ILE A 13 8.52 2.34 -16.18
CA ILE A 13 9.51 1.27 -16.35
C ILE A 13 10.68 1.52 -15.41
N GLY A 14 10.97 0.54 -14.55
CA GLY A 14 12.07 0.63 -13.58
C GLY A 14 11.90 1.69 -12.51
N ALA A 15 10.73 2.33 -12.42
CA ALA A 15 10.50 3.41 -11.49
C ALA A 15 10.10 2.91 -10.11
N THR A 16 10.33 3.78 -9.12
CA THR A 16 9.90 3.56 -7.73
C THR A 16 9.07 4.75 -7.28
N ILE A 17 7.94 4.47 -6.64
CA ILE A 17 7.17 5.49 -5.92
C ILE A 17 7.47 5.29 -4.44
N ASP A 18 8.08 6.28 -3.81
CA ASP A 18 8.58 6.15 -2.43
C ASP A 18 7.45 6.01 -1.42
N ASN A 19 6.32 6.66 -1.64
CA ASN A 19 5.15 6.49 -0.79
C ASN A 19 3.90 6.95 -1.54
N ILE A 20 2.97 6.02 -1.80
CA ILE A 20 1.70 6.37 -2.45
C ILE A 20 0.81 7.24 -1.58
N LEU A 21 1.06 7.29 -0.27
CA LEU A 21 0.30 8.11 0.68
C LEU A 21 0.91 9.49 0.91
N ALA A 22 2.05 9.81 0.28
CA ALA A 22 2.72 11.08 0.48
C ALA A 22 1.78 12.24 0.15
N GLY A 23 1.65 13.19 1.09
CA GLY A 23 0.78 14.35 0.94
C GLY A 23 -0.70 14.07 1.16
N LYS A 24 -1.10 12.83 1.40
CA LYS A 24 -2.48 12.47 1.66
C LYS A 24 -2.77 12.52 3.16
N PHE A 25 -4.05 12.68 3.50
CA PHE A 25 -4.49 12.74 4.89
C PHE A 25 -4.05 11.50 5.68
N SER A 26 -4.06 10.33 5.05
CA SER A 26 -3.74 9.06 5.68
C SER A 26 -2.24 8.76 5.78
N GLU A 27 -1.37 9.67 5.34
CA GLU A 27 0.08 9.49 5.48
C GLU A 27 0.49 9.37 6.95
N PHE A 28 -0.16 10.13 7.83
CA PHE A 28 0.08 10.09 9.27
C PHE A 28 -1.18 9.65 9.99
N LEU A 29 -1.06 8.69 10.90
CA LEU A 29 -2.20 8.20 11.66
C LEU A 29 -2.72 9.26 12.62
N GLN A 30 -4.03 9.46 12.63
CA GLN A 30 -4.70 10.44 13.50
C GLN A 30 -4.99 9.84 14.87
N GLU A 31 -5.02 8.52 14.98
CA GLU A 31 -5.30 7.77 16.19
C GLU A 31 -4.52 6.46 16.14
N ASP A 32 -4.38 5.81 17.30
CA ASP A 32 -3.88 4.43 17.34
C ASP A 32 -4.80 3.57 16.48
N SER A 33 -4.25 2.89 15.51
CA SER A 33 -5.07 2.23 14.49
C SER A 33 -4.47 0.91 14.04
N LYS A 34 -5.35 0.02 13.57
CA LYS A 34 -4.98 -1.13 12.77
C LYS A 34 -5.02 -0.71 11.31
N VAL A 35 -3.95 -0.99 10.59
CA VAL A 35 -3.82 -0.65 9.17
C VAL A 35 -3.73 -1.94 8.36
N SER A 36 -4.63 -2.09 7.40
CA SER A 36 -4.65 -3.23 6.49
C SER A 36 -4.42 -2.70 5.08
N ILE A 37 -3.50 -3.32 4.35
CA ILE A 37 -3.10 -2.85 3.03
C ILE A 37 -3.22 -3.98 2.03
N ALA A 38 -3.92 -3.71 0.93
CA ALA A 38 -4.07 -4.63 -0.18
C ALA A 38 -3.61 -3.92 -1.45
N VAL A 39 -2.77 -4.58 -2.23
CA VAL A 39 -2.24 -4.03 -3.49
C VAL A 39 -2.33 -5.10 -4.57
N THR A 40 -2.80 -4.69 -5.74
CA THR A 40 -2.77 -5.53 -6.94
C THR A 40 -2.17 -4.73 -8.08
N SER A 41 -1.73 -5.42 -9.14
CA SER A 41 -1.15 -4.78 -10.31
C SER A 41 -1.76 -5.32 -11.59
N GLU A 42 -1.61 -4.56 -12.67
CA GLU A 42 -2.04 -4.98 -14.01
C GLU A 42 -1.10 -6.05 -14.58
N LEU A 43 0.21 -5.85 -14.41
CA LEU A 43 1.25 -6.74 -14.89
C LEU A 43 2.03 -7.31 -13.70
N ASP A 44 2.79 -8.38 -13.95
CA ASP A 44 3.64 -8.97 -12.93
C ASP A 44 4.82 -8.06 -12.55
N SER A 45 5.63 -8.50 -11.59
CA SER A 45 6.87 -7.82 -11.15
C SER A 45 6.66 -6.44 -10.56
N LEU A 46 5.51 -6.17 -9.96
CA LEU A 46 5.32 -5.02 -9.08
C LEU A 46 5.60 -5.46 -7.64
N PHE A 47 6.48 -4.73 -6.97
CA PHE A 47 6.91 -5.05 -5.62
C PHE A 47 6.48 -3.95 -4.67
N VAL A 48 6.04 -4.34 -3.48
CA VAL A 48 5.57 -3.40 -2.46
C VAL A 48 6.35 -3.58 -1.17
N SER A 49 6.64 -2.46 -0.52
CA SER A 49 7.22 -2.43 0.83
C SER A 49 6.32 -1.57 1.70
N VAL A 50 6.07 -2.00 2.92
CA VAL A 50 5.19 -1.30 3.86
C VAL A 50 5.91 -1.07 5.17
N ILE A 51 5.92 0.18 5.61
CA ILE A 51 6.50 0.61 6.88
C ILE A 51 5.44 1.40 7.64
N ILE A 52 5.23 1.08 8.90
CA ILE A 52 4.36 1.85 9.81
C ILE A 52 5.21 2.31 10.98
N GLY A 53 5.35 3.63 11.14
CA GLY A 53 6.25 4.20 12.14
C GLY A 53 7.69 3.76 11.87
N ASN A 54 8.25 2.97 12.76
CA ASN A 54 9.61 2.43 12.63
C ASN A 54 9.62 0.93 12.31
N GLU A 55 8.47 0.34 12.05
CA GLU A 55 8.36 -1.09 11.81
C GLU A 55 8.20 -1.39 10.32
N LEU A 56 9.15 -2.15 9.77
CA LEU A 56 9.07 -2.67 8.41
C LEU A 56 8.23 -3.95 8.43
N LEU A 57 7.05 -3.91 7.82
CA LEU A 57 6.14 -5.06 7.80
C LEU A 57 6.44 -6.02 6.66
N ILE A 58 6.65 -5.49 5.46
CA ILE A 58 7.09 -6.26 4.30
C ILE A 58 8.08 -5.43 3.50
N ASP A 59 8.99 -6.12 2.81
CA ASP A 59 10.04 -5.49 2.02
C ASP A 59 10.15 -6.17 0.66
N GLY A 60 9.70 -5.49 -0.39
CA GLY A 60 9.81 -5.98 -1.75
C GLY A 60 8.98 -7.22 -2.06
N GLN A 61 7.80 -7.33 -1.46
CA GLN A 61 6.87 -8.42 -1.76
C GLN A 61 6.22 -8.22 -3.12
N GLU A 62 6.30 -9.22 -3.99
CA GLU A 62 5.59 -9.17 -5.27
C GLU A 62 4.09 -9.27 -5.04
N VAL A 63 3.32 -8.43 -5.75
CA VAL A 63 1.87 -8.40 -5.62
C VAL A 63 1.19 -9.21 -6.73
N GLY A 64 -0.07 -9.59 -6.51
CA GLY A 64 -0.84 -10.32 -7.51
C GLY A 64 -1.21 -9.44 -8.70
N ASP A 65 -1.11 -10.00 -9.91
CA ASP A 65 -1.35 -9.30 -11.17
C ASP A 65 -2.78 -9.53 -11.69
N THR A 66 -3.77 -9.19 -10.87
CA THR A 66 -5.17 -9.46 -11.20
C THR A 66 -5.86 -8.32 -11.95
N ASN A 67 -5.24 -7.17 -12.08
CA ASN A 67 -5.80 -5.96 -12.68
C ASN A 67 -7.20 -5.62 -12.14
N ALA A 68 -7.40 -5.84 -10.87
CA ALA A 68 -8.67 -5.57 -10.18
C ALA A 68 -8.40 -4.85 -8.86
N THR A 69 -9.31 -3.96 -8.49
CA THR A 69 -9.23 -3.29 -7.19
C THR A 69 -9.50 -4.31 -6.09
N PRO A 70 -8.63 -4.44 -5.07
CA PRO A 70 -8.88 -5.33 -3.95
C PRO A 70 -10.16 -4.94 -3.22
N ARG A 71 -11.00 -5.91 -2.90
CA ARG A 71 -12.30 -5.64 -2.27
C ARG A 71 -12.60 -6.53 -1.08
N ASN A 72 -11.96 -7.69 -1.01
CA ASN A 72 -12.25 -8.70 0.01
C ASN A 72 -11.18 -8.70 1.09
N PRO A 73 -11.52 -9.11 2.31
CA PRO A 73 -10.50 -9.30 3.35
C PRO A 73 -9.37 -10.25 2.94
N GLU A 74 -9.66 -11.17 2.03
CA GLU A 74 -8.68 -12.14 1.51
C GLU A 74 -7.62 -11.48 0.63
N ASP A 75 -7.90 -10.30 0.09
CA ASP A 75 -6.96 -9.56 -0.74
C ASP A 75 -5.93 -8.80 0.09
N VAL A 76 -6.08 -8.78 1.41
CA VAL A 76 -5.17 -8.04 2.29
C VAL A 76 -3.78 -8.66 2.25
N LEU A 77 -2.81 -7.85 1.84
CA LEU A 77 -1.42 -8.26 1.72
C LEU A 77 -0.71 -8.25 3.08
N VAL A 78 -0.99 -7.23 3.87
CA VAL A 78 -0.33 -7.04 5.16
C VAL A 78 -1.23 -6.26 6.11
N GLN A 79 -1.12 -6.57 7.41
CA GLN A 79 -1.77 -5.83 8.48
C GLN A 79 -0.74 -5.46 9.54
N GLY A 80 -0.90 -4.30 10.14
CA GLY A 80 -0.06 -3.86 11.23
C GLY A 80 -0.78 -2.85 12.10
N PHE A 81 -0.19 -2.54 13.25
CA PHE A 81 -0.72 -1.54 14.16
C PHE A 81 0.22 -0.35 14.20
N GLY A 82 -0.35 0.85 14.20
CA GLY A 82 0.39 2.07 14.35
C GLY A 82 -0.21 2.93 15.45
N GLN A 83 0.62 3.80 16.00
CA GLN A 83 0.21 4.77 17.02
C GLN A 83 -0.11 6.10 16.36
N LYS A 84 -0.88 6.93 17.06
CA LYS A 84 -1.15 8.29 16.62
C LYS A 84 0.16 9.01 16.29
N GLY A 85 0.20 9.61 15.11
CA GLY A 85 1.38 10.31 14.60
C GLY A 85 2.34 9.45 13.79
N ASP A 86 2.19 8.13 13.80
CA ASP A 86 3.04 7.25 12.98
C ASP A 86 2.79 7.50 11.51
N ARG A 87 3.88 7.50 10.73
CA ARG A 87 3.81 7.62 9.28
C ARG A 87 3.59 6.25 8.66
N VAL A 88 2.64 6.18 7.73
CA VAL A 88 2.40 4.97 6.93
C VAL A 88 3.05 5.16 5.58
N ILE A 89 3.95 4.25 5.23
CA ILE A 89 4.68 4.29 3.96
C ILE A 89 4.35 3.04 3.17
N VAL A 90 3.83 3.24 1.97
CA VAL A 90 3.58 2.16 1.00
C VAL A 90 4.39 2.49 -0.24
N LYS A 91 5.50 1.77 -0.42
CA LYS A 91 6.45 1.98 -1.50
C LYS A 91 6.21 0.97 -2.60
N LEU A 92 6.18 1.43 -3.84
CA LEU A 92 5.99 0.59 -5.02
C LEU A 92 7.23 0.64 -5.91
N ARG A 93 7.64 -0.52 -6.42
CA ARG A 93 8.73 -0.61 -7.39
C ARG A 93 8.28 -1.48 -8.57
N ASN A 94 8.41 -0.95 -9.78
CA ASN A 94 8.07 -1.68 -10.99
C ASN A 94 9.32 -2.36 -11.56
N GLY A 95 9.36 -3.69 -11.50
CA GLY A 95 10.42 -4.48 -12.11
C GLY A 95 10.07 -5.04 -13.50
N ASN A 96 8.88 -4.68 -14.01
CA ASN A 96 8.46 -5.11 -15.35
C ASN A 96 9.13 -4.25 -16.42
N ALA A 97 9.29 -4.79 -17.63
CA ALA A 97 9.82 -4.07 -18.77
C ALA A 97 8.81 -3.10 -19.40
N ALA A 98 7.63 -2.97 -18.84
CA ALA A 98 6.57 -2.08 -19.29
C ALA A 98 6.04 -1.27 -18.10
N THR A 99 5.36 -0.16 -18.39
CA THR A 99 4.63 0.60 -17.40
C THR A 99 3.58 -0.29 -16.75
N ASN A 100 3.46 -0.23 -15.43
CA ASN A 100 2.58 -1.10 -14.66
C ASN A 100 1.62 -0.27 -13.79
N ASP A 101 0.34 -0.52 -13.93
CA ASP A 101 -0.67 0.14 -13.11
C ASP A 101 -0.90 -0.66 -11.84
N SER A 102 -0.94 0.04 -10.70
CA SER A 102 -1.26 -0.57 -9.42
C SER A 102 -2.57 -0.03 -8.88
N ARG A 103 -3.24 -0.87 -8.11
CA ARG A 103 -4.43 -0.49 -7.34
C ARG A 103 -4.22 -0.90 -5.91
N ALA A 104 -4.41 0.04 -5.01
CA ALA A 104 -4.21 -0.18 -3.58
C ALA A 104 -5.45 0.23 -2.82
N VAL A 105 -5.77 -0.53 -1.79
CA VAL A 105 -6.81 -0.19 -0.83
C VAL A 105 -6.20 -0.27 0.56
N ILE A 106 -6.32 0.82 1.29
CA ILE A 106 -5.81 0.94 2.66
C ILE A 106 -7.00 1.09 3.60
N PHE A 107 -7.12 0.18 4.55
CA PHE A 107 -8.14 0.24 5.60
C PHE A 107 -7.48 0.68 6.88
N ILE A 108 -7.99 1.76 7.49
CA ILE A 108 -7.49 2.27 8.76
C ILE A 108 -8.64 2.18 9.76
N GLU A 109 -8.45 1.37 10.79
CA GLU A 109 -9.45 1.13 11.82
C GLU A 109 -8.90 1.57 13.17
N PRO A 110 -9.48 2.61 13.80
CA PRO A 110 -9.08 3.01 15.14
C PRO A 110 -9.28 1.89 16.16
N VAL A 111 -8.38 1.77 17.08
CA VAL A 111 -8.43 0.77 18.14
C VAL A 111 -8.57 1.39 19.53
#